data_02f4747d5df3fba34b0eb0ba211886d3
#
_entry.id   02f4747d5df3fba34b0eb0ba211886d3
#
_cell.length_a   1.000
_cell.length_b   1.000
_cell.length_c   1.000
_cell.angle_alpha   90.00
_cell.angle_beta   90.00
_cell.angle_gamma   90.00
#
_symmetry.space_group_name_H-M   'P 1'
#
loop_
_entity.id
_entity.type
_entity.pdbx_description
1 polymer ?
#
loop_
_entity_poly.entity_id
_entity_poly.type
_entity_poly.pdbx_seq_one_letter_code
_entity_poly.pdbx_strand_id
1 'polypeptide(L)'
;MAQMIFAEESGNLRDKVNGIVHPAVKKRILSMIKEADRRKQVDYFFIEAALLIEDHYDVIVDELWYIYADENVRRQRLRDSRGYSDEKIEGIMASQSSDEVFRRYCKVVIDNSGTLEMTRGQLERLLQN
;
A
#
# COMPACT_ATOMS: atom_id res chain seq x y z
N MET A 1 -0.08 -18.69 -16.33
CA MET A 1 -0.33 -17.24 -16.51
C MET A 1 0.71 -16.34 -15.83
N ALA A 2 1.17 -16.64 -14.63
CA ALA A 2 2.19 -15.82 -13.94
C ALA A 2 3.55 -15.76 -14.68
N GLN A 3 3.98 -16.82 -15.36
CA GLN A 3 5.25 -16.85 -16.09
C GLN A 3 5.28 -15.98 -17.36
N MET A 4 4.13 -15.73 -18.01
CA MET A 4 4.06 -14.86 -19.18
C MET A 4 4.13 -13.36 -18.83
N ILE A 5 3.93 -13.00 -17.56
CA ILE A 5 3.99 -11.61 -17.07
C ILE A 5 5.44 -11.18 -16.73
N PHE A 6 6.39 -12.11 -16.63
CA PHE A 6 7.76 -11.87 -16.18
C PHE A 6 8.86 -12.00 -17.25
N ALA A 7 8.55 -12.32 -18.52
CA ALA A 7 9.53 -12.31 -19.62
C ALA A 7 9.67 -10.89 -20.23
N GLU A 8 10.81 -10.55 -20.80
CA GLU A 8 11.15 -9.18 -21.27
C GLU A 8 10.21 -8.58 -22.36
N GLU A 9 9.47 -9.41 -23.08
CA GLU A 9 8.35 -8.94 -23.93
C GLU A 9 7.11 -8.52 -23.13
N SER A 10 7.11 -8.72 -21.82
CA SER A 10 5.97 -8.56 -20.93
C SER A 10 5.86 -7.17 -20.28
N GLY A 11 6.84 -6.29 -20.40
CA GLY A 11 6.73 -4.91 -19.93
C GLY A 11 5.48 -4.24 -20.52
N ASN A 12 5.30 -4.36 -21.82
CA ASN A 12 4.16 -3.81 -22.54
C ASN A 12 2.84 -4.51 -22.18
N LEU A 13 2.84 -5.83 -21.93
CA LEU A 13 1.64 -6.58 -21.52
C LEU A 13 1.25 -6.25 -20.08
N ARG A 14 2.22 -6.17 -19.18
CA ARG A 14 2.01 -5.76 -17.80
C ARG A 14 1.43 -4.35 -17.71
N ASP A 15 1.97 -3.41 -18.46
CA ASP A 15 1.48 -2.03 -18.50
C ASP A 15 0.08 -1.94 -19.08
N LYS A 16 -0.23 -2.74 -20.13
CA LYS A 16 -1.59 -2.85 -20.67
C LYS A 16 -2.58 -3.42 -19.67
N VAL A 17 -2.22 -4.49 -18.97
CA VAL A 17 -3.06 -5.09 -17.93
C VAL A 17 -3.29 -4.12 -16.79
N ASN A 18 -2.24 -3.45 -16.31
CA ASN A 18 -2.35 -2.44 -15.27
C ASN A 18 -3.20 -1.25 -15.71
N GLY A 19 -3.08 -0.82 -16.96
CA GLY A 19 -3.90 0.25 -17.55
C GLY A 19 -5.40 -0.08 -17.60
N ILE A 20 -5.78 -1.34 -17.55
CA ILE A 20 -7.18 -1.80 -17.48
C ILE A 20 -7.60 -2.03 -16.03
N VAL A 21 -6.77 -2.72 -15.25
CA VAL A 21 -7.11 -3.16 -13.88
C VAL A 21 -7.15 -1.99 -12.91
N HIS A 22 -6.16 -1.10 -12.92
CA HIS A 22 -6.10 0.01 -11.97
C HIS A 22 -7.29 0.96 -12.06
N PRO A 23 -7.72 1.43 -13.27
CA PRO A 23 -8.92 2.25 -13.39
C PRO A 23 -10.20 1.52 -12.98
N ALA A 24 -10.32 0.24 -13.28
CA ALA A 24 -11.48 -0.56 -12.91
C ALA A 24 -11.60 -0.74 -11.38
N VAL A 25 -10.48 -1.02 -10.72
CA VAL A 25 -10.39 -1.10 -9.25
C VAL A 25 -10.74 0.25 -8.63
N LYS A 26 -10.17 1.34 -9.13
CA LYS A 26 -10.44 2.70 -8.65
C LYS A 26 -11.91 3.06 -8.77
N LYS A 27 -12.53 2.76 -9.90
CA LYS A 27 -13.98 2.95 -10.11
C LYS A 27 -14.80 2.17 -9.09
N ARG A 28 -14.42 0.92 -8.82
CA ARG A 28 -15.11 0.09 -7.80
C ARG A 28 -14.97 0.68 -6.41
N ILE A 29 -13.78 1.10 -6.02
CA ILE A 29 -13.53 1.74 -4.72
C ILE A 29 -14.37 3.01 -4.56
N LEU A 30 -14.41 3.88 -5.57
CA LEU A 30 -15.24 5.09 -5.54
C LEU A 30 -16.72 4.77 -5.37
N SER A 31 -17.23 3.72 -5.99
CA SER A 31 -18.60 3.23 -5.81
C SER A 31 -18.83 2.76 -4.36
N MET A 32 -17.87 2.04 -3.78
CA MET A 32 -17.96 1.57 -2.39
C MET A 32 -17.93 2.73 -1.38
N ILE A 33 -17.11 3.74 -1.60
CA ILE A 33 -17.06 4.96 -0.78
C ILE A 33 -18.42 5.66 -0.79
N LYS A 34 -18.99 5.88 -1.98
CA LYS A 34 -20.31 6.50 -2.13
C LYS A 34 -21.41 5.73 -1.42
N GLU A 35 -21.37 4.41 -1.49
CA GLU A 35 -22.32 3.55 -0.80
C GLU A 35 -22.18 3.63 0.72
N ALA A 36 -20.94 3.63 1.23
CA ALA A 36 -20.66 3.77 2.65
C ALA A 36 -21.12 5.14 3.18
N ASP A 37 -20.84 6.22 2.47
CA ASP A 37 -21.26 7.56 2.81
C ASP A 37 -22.80 7.70 2.82
N ARG A 38 -23.46 7.12 1.82
CA ARG A 38 -24.93 7.12 1.75
C ARG A 38 -25.59 6.41 2.95
N ARG A 39 -24.98 5.32 3.40
CA ARG A 39 -25.52 4.55 4.54
C ARG A 39 -25.27 5.22 5.88
N LYS A 40 -24.29 6.12 6.00
CA LYS A 40 -23.88 6.80 7.23
C LYS A 40 -23.71 5.86 8.44
N GLN A 41 -23.22 4.65 8.17
CA GLN A 41 -23.05 3.60 9.18
C GLN A 41 -21.60 3.35 9.56
N VAL A 42 -20.66 4.07 8.93
CA VAL A 42 -19.23 3.92 9.16
C VAL A 42 -18.61 5.30 9.40
N ASP A 43 -17.72 5.35 10.38
CA ASP A 43 -16.93 6.55 10.68
C ASP A 43 -15.67 6.61 9.80
N TYR A 44 -15.16 5.45 9.39
CA TYR A 44 -13.94 5.32 8.61
C TYR A 44 -14.11 4.34 7.47
N PHE A 45 -13.53 4.67 6.32
CA PHE A 45 -13.38 3.78 5.18
C PHE A 45 -11.90 3.66 4.85
N PHE A 46 -11.31 2.49 5.09
CA PHE A 46 -9.90 2.25 4.84
C PHE A 46 -9.68 1.60 3.47
N ILE A 47 -8.65 2.07 2.77
CA ILE A 47 -8.16 1.52 1.52
C ILE A 47 -6.72 1.08 1.75
N GLU A 48 -6.42 -0.18 1.50
CA GLU A 48 -5.07 -0.71 1.50
C GLU A 48 -4.70 -1.17 0.09
N ALA A 49 -3.65 -0.60 -0.48
CA ALA A 49 -3.12 -1.00 -1.77
C ALA A 49 -1.65 -0.60 -1.91
N ALA A 50 -0.96 -1.28 -2.84
CA ALA A 50 0.48 -1.10 -3.02
C ALA A 50 0.88 0.21 -3.70
N LEU A 51 0.00 0.81 -4.51
CA LEU A 51 0.32 1.92 -5.40
C LEU A 51 -0.62 3.13 -5.21
N LEU A 52 -1.00 3.43 -3.96
CA LEU A 52 -1.95 4.51 -3.68
C LEU A 52 -1.44 5.89 -4.11
N ILE A 53 -0.15 6.17 -3.94
CA ILE A 53 0.46 7.44 -4.32
C ILE A 53 0.57 7.52 -5.85
N GLU A 54 1.09 6.49 -6.48
CA GLU A 54 1.31 6.41 -7.92
C GLU A 54 -0.01 6.48 -8.70
N ASP A 55 -1.07 5.93 -8.15
CA ASP A 55 -2.42 5.96 -8.72
C ASP A 55 -3.25 7.19 -8.28
N HIS A 56 -2.62 8.17 -7.65
CA HIS A 56 -3.22 9.43 -7.24
C HIS A 56 -4.47 9.27 -6.35
N TYR A 57 -4.40 8.41 -5.35
CA TYR A 57 -5.47 8.30 -4.36
C TYR A 57 -5.51 9.47 -3.37
N ASP A 58 -4.44 10.25 -3.30
CA ASP A 58 -4.35 11.49 -2.51
C ASP A 58 -5.46 12.50 -2.83
N VAL A 59 -6.00 12.48 -4.05
CA VAL A 59 -7.13 13.34 -4.46
C VAL A 59 -8.51 12.75 -4.13
N ILE A 60 -8.57 11.51 -3.65
CA ILE A 60 -9.83 10.77 -3.39
C ILE A 60 -10.09 10.63 -1.89
N VAL A 61 -9.02 10.41 -1.11
CA VAL A 61 -9.08 10.16 0.33
C VAL A 61 -8.82 11.45 1.11
N ASP A 62 -9.31 11.50 2.34
CA ASP A 62 -9.05 12.64 3.23
C ASP A 62 -7.61 12.65 3.70
N GLU A 63 -7.04 11.46 3.95
CA GLU A 63 -5.67 11.29 4.40
C GLU A 63 -5.04 10.02 3.82
N LEU A 64 -3.74 10.11 3.51
CA LEU A 64 -2.88 8.95 3.29
C LEU A 64 -2.06 8.67 4.56
N TRP A 65 -2.01 7.41 4.96
CA TRP A 65 -1.23 6.96 6.10
C TRP A 65 -0.06 6.10 5.63
N TYR A 66 1.12 6.41 6.13
CA TYR A 66 2.32 5.63 5.86
C TYR A 66 2.56 4.61 6.96
N ILE A 67 2.47 3.35 6.63
CA ILE A 67 2.85 2.27 7.53
C ILE A 67 4.34 2.01 7.33
N TYR A 68 5.12 2.66 8.18
CA TYR A 68 6.58 2.58 8.16
C TYR A 68 7.06 1.32 8.88
N ALA A 69 8.08 0.70 8.36
CA ALA A 69 8.89 -0.25 9.09
C ALA A 69 10.37 -0.08 8.71
N ASP A 70 11.25 -0.19 9.68
CA ASP A 70 12.69 -0.14 9.45
C ASP A 70 13.12 -1.12 8.35
N GLU A 71 14.09 -0.74 7.53
CA GLU A 71 14.53 -1.55 6.39
C GLU A 71 15.00 -2.94 6.80
N ASN A 72 15.79 -3.05 7.88
CA ASN A 72 16.27 -4.33 8.36
C ASN A 72 15.11 -5.22 8.85
N VAL A 73 14.12 -4.62 9.49
CA VAL A 73 12.90 -5.33 9.94
C VAL A 73 12.11 -5.83 8.75
N ARG A 74 11.94 -5.03 7.70
CA ARG A 74 11.25 -5.45 6.46
C ARG A 74 11.98 -6.61 5.78
N ARG A 75 13.30 -6.52 5.66
CA ARG A 75 14.15 -7.59 5.10
C ARG A 75 14.00 -8.87 5.88
N GLN A 76 14.07 -8.80 7.20
CA GLN A 76 13.92 -9.97 8.06
C GLN A 76 12.53 -10.60 7.93
N ARG A 77 11.47 -9.80 7.92
CA ARG A 77 10.11 -10.28 7.73
C ARG A 77 9.91 -10.98 6.38
N LEU A 78 10.50 -10.46 5.31
CA LEU A 78 10.43 -11.09 3.98
C LEU A 78 11.15 -12.44 3.94
N ARG A 79 12.28 -12.56 4.65
CA ARG A 79 12.98 -13.86 4.79
C ARG A 79 12.13 -14.86 5.58
N ASP A 80 11.67 -14.47 6.76
CA ASP A 80 11.03 -15.37 7.71
C ASP A 80 9.63 -15.80 7.27
N SER A 81 8.82 -14.85 6.79
CA SER A 81 7.43 -15.11 6.45
C SER A 81 7.22 -15.59 5.01
N ARG A 82 8.09 -15.22 4.09
CA ARG A 82 7.96 -15.53 2.67
C ARG A 82 9.05 -16.44 2.13
N GLY A 83 10.13 -16.65 2.88
CA GLY A 83 11.27 -17.44 2.43
C GLY A 83 11.97 -16.86 1.19
N TYR A 84 11.90 -15.54 0.98
CA TYR A 84 12.50 -14.90 -0.19
C TYR A 84 14.03 -14.89 -0.09
N SER A 85 14.69 -15.08 -1.24
CA SER A 85 16.15 -14.93 -1.38
C SER A 85 16.56 -13.47 -1.18
N ASP A 86 17.83 -13.25 -0.82
CA ASP A 86 18.36 -11.90 -0.66
C ASP A 86 18.27 -11.09 -1.96
N GLU A 87 18.52 -11.71 -3.12
CA GLU A 87 18.37 -11.08 -4.44
C GLU A 87 16.95 -10.59 -4.70
N LYS A 88 15.96 -11.42 -4.35
CA LYS A 88 14.54 -11.04 -4.49
C LYS A 88 14.17 -9.91 -3.55
N ILE A 89 14.66 -9.94 -2.32
CA ILE A 89 14.45 -8.88 -1.33
C ILE A 89 15.05 -7.56 -1.83
N GLU A 90 16.30 -7.58 -2.33
CA GLU A 90 16.92 -6.39 -2.93
C GLU A 90 16.07 -5.80 -4.06
N GLY A 91 15.58 -6.65 -4.96
CA GLY A 91 14.71 -6.22 -6.07
C GLY A 91 13.43 -5.56 -5.59
N ILE A 92 12.79 -6.12 -4.56
CA ILE A 92 11.59 -5.55 -3.95
C ILE A 92 11.90 -4.21 -3.30
N MET A 93 12.97 -4.12 -2.52
CA MET A 93 13.35 -2.89 -1.83
C MET A 93 13.71 -1.77 -2.82
N ALA A 94 14.41 -2.10 -3.89
CA ALA A 94 14.78 -1.14 -4.95
C ALA A 94 13.58 -0.65 -5.77
N SER A 95 12.52 -1.44 -5.88
CA SER A 95 11.31 -1.07 -6.63
C SER A 95 10.33 -0.18 -5.86
N GLN A 96 10.49 -0.04 -4.56
CA GLN A 96 9.62 0.78 -3.73
C GLN A 96 10.01 2.26 -3.78
N SER A 97 9.02 3.13 -3.62
CA SER A 97 9.26 4.55 -3.41
C SER A 97 10.07 4.79 -2.15
N SER A 98 10.83 5.88 -2.11
CA SER A 98 11.65 6.23 -0.94
C SER A 98 10.80 6.67 0.25
N ASP A 99 11.38 6.57 1.44
CA ASP A 99 10.78 7.08 2.69
C ASP A 99 10.41 8.57 2.57
N GLU A 100 11.24 9.37 1.90
CA GLU A 100 10.96 10.79 1.65
C GLU A 100 9.70 11.02 0.83
N VAL A 101 9.46 10.21 -0.19
CA VAL A 101 8.26 10.29 -1.02
C VAL A 101 7.02 9.97 -0.18
N PHE A 102 7.04 8.87 0.58
CA PHE A 102 5.93 8.52 1.46
C PHE A 102 5.63 9.62 2.49
N ARG A 103 6.64 10.18 3.13
CA ARG A 103 6.47 11.24 4.12
C ARG A 103 5.96 12.55 3.52
N ARG A 104 6.22 12.79 2.25
CA ARG A 104 5.68 13.96 1.53
C ARG A 104 4.17 13.87 1.31
N TYR A 105 3.67 12.67 0.96
CA TYR A 105 2.26 12.46 0.65
C TYR A 105 1.42 12.06 1.86
N CYS A 106 2.02 11.48 2.88
CA CYS A 106 1.31 10.94 4.03
C CYS A 106 1.42 11.86 5.24
N LYS A 107 0.28 12.29 5.76
CA LYS A 107 0.22 13.13 6.96
C LYS A 107 0.50 12.36 8.25
N VAL A 108 0.17 11.09 8.25
CA VAL A 108 0.31 10.20 9.39
C VAL A 108 1.34 9.14 9.07
N VAL A 109 2.26 8.91 9.99
CA VAL A 109 3.24 7.82 9.93
C VAL A 109 3.02 6.91 11.12
N ILE A 110 2.78 5.64 10.86
CA ILE A 110 2.63 4.60 11.88
C ILE A 110 3.88 3.73 11.83
N ASP A 111 4.62 3.69 12.92
CA ASP A 111 5.80 2.84 13.03
C ASP A 111 5.41 1.40 13.36
N ASN A 112 5.55 0.54 12.37
CA ASN A 112 5.30 -0.89 12.47
C ASN A 112 6.60 -1.72 12.57
N SER A 113 7.70 -1.10 13.02
CA SER A 113 8.98 -1.80 13.20
C SER A 113 9.00 -2.70 14.43
N GLY A 114 8.21 -2.39 15.45
CA GLY A 114 8.19 -3.06 16.74
C GLY A 114 7.13 -4.16 16.84
N THR A 115 6.54 -4.27 18.03
CA THR A 115 5.50 -5.24 18.33
C THR A 115 4.13 -4.84 17.79
N LEU A 116 3.22 -5.80 17.68
CA LEU A 116 1.84 -5.56 17.29
C LEU A 116 1.12 -4.62 18.27
N GLU A 117 1.41 -4.75 19.57
CA GLU A 117 0.85 -3.88 20.63
C GLU A 117 1.27 -2.41 20.42
N MET A 118 2.51 -2.16 20.04
CA MET A 118 3.01 -0.81 19.75
C MET A 118 2.28 -0.20 18.56
N THR A 119 2.09 -0.96 17.50
CA THR A 119 1.32 -0.54 16.32
C THR A 119 -0.14 -0.26 16.68
N ARG A 120 -0.77 -1.16 17.42
CA ARG A 120 -2.15 -1.00 17.90
C ARG A 120 -2.31 0.27 18.73
N GLY A 121 -1.43 0.55 19.67
CA GLY A 121 -1.47 1.74 20.49
C GLY A 121 -1.40 3.05 19.69
N GLN A 122 -0.63 3.07 18.60
CA GLN A 122 -0.59 4.22 17.68
C GLN A 122 -1.94 4.39 16.97
N LEU A 123 -2.53 3.29 16.45
CA LEU A 123 -3.82 3.31 15.77
C LEU A 123 -4.95 3.77 16.71
N GLU A 124 -5.00 3.25 17.93
CA GLU A 124 -6.01 3.64 18.91
C GLU A 124 -5.97 5.13 19.22
N ARG A 125 -4.77 5.71 19.38
CA ARG A 125 -4.61 7.16 19.59
C ARG A 125 -5.10 7.99 18.42
N LEU A 126 -4.88 7.52 17.19
CA LEU A 126 -5.31 8.23 15.98
C LEU A 126 -6.83 8.15 15.77
N LEU A 127 -7.45 7.04 16.13
CA LEU A 127 -8.88 6.80 15.90
C LEU A 127 -9.77 7.29 17.04
N GLN A 128 -9.22 7.62 18.20
CA GLN A 128 -9.97 8.18 19.34
C GLN A 128 -10.21 9.70 19.24
N ASN A 129 -9.55 10.36 18.33
CA ASN A 129 -9.71 11.79 18.04
C ASN A 129 -10.71 11.98 16.89
#